data_ecd5f26d1ea5595abac58c39a320a25f
#
_entry.id   ecd5f26d1ea5595abac58c39a320a25f
#
_cell.length_a   1.000
_cell.length_b   1.000
_cell.length_c   1.000
_cell.angle_alpha   90.00
_cell.angle_beta   90.00
_cell.angle_gamma   90.00
#
_symmetry.space_group_name_H-M   'P 1'
#
loop_
_entity.id
_entity.type
_entity.pdbx_description
1 polymer ?
#
loop_
_entity_poly.entity_id
_entity_poly.type
_entity_poly.pdbx_seq_one_letter_code
_entity_poly.pdbx_strand_id
1 'polypeptide(L)'
;MPNLECRMYEPRFPEVDAAVMIQVKHIADMGAYVSLLEYNNIEGMILFSELSRRRIRSISSLIKVGRQEPAIVLRVDRDKGYIDLSKRRVSEEEAQACEDRYNKSKLVHSIMRHVAETLEVDLEPLYQRIGWPLYRKYGHAFEAFKLIVADPDSILDALTYEEKETGPDGQEVNSTFSLNLQITIVTWLHMPRLLNSRYSLINVIGLSLNRRMTGFISVLGLS
;
A
#
# COMPACT_ATOMS: atom_id res chain seq x y z
N MET A 1 -4.32 -11.82 -18.31
CA MET A 1 -4.35 -11.71 -16.83
C MET A 1 -3.85 -10.33 -16.48
N PRO A 2 -4.53 -9.57 -15.61
CA PRO A 2 -4.10 -8.24 -15.22
C PRO A 2 -2.77 -8.28 -14.47
N ASN A 3 -1.95 -7.26 -14.64
CA ASN A 3 -0.72 -7.10 -13.88
C ASN A 3 -1.06 -6.56 -12.48
N LEU A 4 -0.80 -7.36 -11.43
CA LEU A 4 -1.10 -7.04 -10.03
C LEU A 4 0.13 -6.58 -9.24
N GLU A 5 1.25 -6.32 -9.91
CA GLU A 5 2.46 -5.78 -9.28
C GLU A 5 2.51 -4.27 -9.46
N CYS A 6 2.58 -3.55 -8.34
CA CYS A 6 2.69 -2.10 -8.33
C CYS A 6 3.34 -1.62 -7.03
N ARG A 7 4.00 -0.46 -7.09
CA ARG A 7 4.49 0.25 -5.90
C ARG A 7 3.32 0.85 -5.12
N MET A 8 3.46 0.94 -3.79
CA MET A 8 2.40 1.47 -2.92
C MET A 8 2.29 2.99 -3.02
N TYR A 9 3.40 3.69 -3.28
CA TYR A 9 3.49 5.14 -3.36
C TYR A 9 3.73 5.64 -4.79
N GLU A 10 3.33 6.88 -5.05
CA GLU A 10 3.48 7.52 -6.36
C GLU A 10 4.95 7.69 -6.81
N PRO A 11 5.90 8.11 -5.94
CA PRO A 11 7.30 8.16 -6.31
C PRO A 11 7.86 6.76 -6.62
N ARG A 12 8.65 6.66 -7.69
CA ARG A 12 9.30 5.40 -8.07
C ARG A 12 10.38 4.96 -7.07
N PHE A 13 11.06 5.93 -6.48
CA PHE A 13 12.12 5.72 -5.51
C PHE A 13 11.80 6.44 -4.20
N PRO A 14 12.27 5.92 -3.06
CA PRO A 14 12.14 6.62 -1.79
C PRO A 14 13.02 7.88 -1.75
N GLU A 15 12.68 8.79 -0.86
CA GLU A 15 13.51 9.96 -0.58
C GLU A 15 14.68 9.59 0.33
N VAL A 16 15.77 10.37 0.25
CA VAL A 16 16.91 10.26 1.16
C VAL A 16 16.42 10.60 2.58
N ASP A 17 16.95 9.92 3.58
CA ASP A 17 16.57 9.98 5.00
C ASP A 17 15.15 9.47 5.33
N ALA A 18 14.41 8.95 4.35
CA ALA A 18 13.13 8.29 4.61
C ALA A 18 13.33 6.90 5.25
N ALA A 19 12.50 6.58 6.25
CA ALA A 19 12.41 5.23 6.79
C ALA A 19 11.52 4.37 5.87
N VAL A 20 12.01 3.20 5.45
CA VAL A 20 11.32 2.28 4.56
C VAL A 20 11.35 0.86 5.10
N MET A 21 10.31 0.08 4.81
CA MET A 21 10.27 -1.33 5.19
C MET A 21 11.00 -2.19 4.14
N ILE A 22 11.99 -2.94 4.61
CA ILE A 22 12.79 -3.83 3.76
C ILE A 22 12.58 -5.30 4.11
N GLN A 23 12.87 -6.17 3.14
CA GLN A 23 13.03 -7.61 3.38
C GLN A 23 14.43 -8.05 2.95
N VAL A 24 15.11 -8.75 3.84
CA VAL A 24 16.45 -9.29 3.56
C VAL A 24 16.33 -10.46 2.56
N LYS A 25 17.02 -10.35 1.41
CA LYS A 25 17.04 -11.39 0.39
C LYS A 25 18.21 -12.34 0.54
N HIS A 26 19.42 -11.80 0.61
CA HIS A 26 20.63 -12.59 0.86
C HIS A 26 21.72 -11.74 1.51
N ILE A 27 22.68 -12.42 2.11
CA ILE A 27 23.84 -11.80 2.78
C ILE A 27 25.08 -12.14 1.96
N ALA A 28 25.86 -11.12 1.58
CA ALA A 28 27.11 -11.22 0.84
C ALA A 28 28.30 -10.77 1.72
N ASP A 29 29.52 -10.82 1.18
CA ASP A 29 30.75 -10.53 1.92
C ASP A 29 30.86 -9.10 2.46
N MET A 30 30.20 -8.14 1.82
CA MET A 30 30.30 -6.71 2.17
C MET A 30 29.04 -6.15 2.85
N GLY A 31 27.91 -6.87 2.77
CA GLY A 31 26.61 -6.38 3.24
C GLY A 31 25.46 -7.33 2.98
N ALA A 32 24.26 -6.84 3.15
CA ALA A 32 23.03 -7.57 2.88
C ALA A 32 22.27 -6.92 1.72
N TYR A 33 21.84 -7.73 0.77
CA TYR A 33 20.92 -7.32 -0.27
C TYR A 33 19.50 -7.47 0.25
N VAL A 34 18.71 -6.42 0.02
CA VAL A 34 17.36 -6.29 0.53
C VAL A 34 16.42 -5.84 -0.58
N SER A 35 15.13 -6.11 -0.41
CA SER A 35 14.09 -5.52 -1.28
C SER A 35 13.25 -4.53 -0.48
N LEU A 36 12.91 -3.42 -1.12
CA LEU A 36 12.04 -2.38 -0.58
C LEU A 36 10.57 -2.77 -0.87
N LEU A 37 9.86 -3.20 0.16
CA LEU A 37 8.51 -3.79 0.03
C LEU A 37 7.46 -2.78 -0.45
N GLU A 38 7.63 -1.50 -0.12
CA GLU A 38 6.72 -0.42 -0.47
C GLU A 38 6.92 0.08 -1.91
N TYR A 39 8.06 -0.24 -2.55
CA TYR A 39 8.51 0.26 -3.84
C TYR A 39 8.66 -0.86 -4.90
N ASN A 40 7.68 -1.74 -4.97
CA ASN A 40 7.66 -2.85 -5.93
C ASN A 40 8.89 -3.76 -5.86
N ASN A 41 9.37 -4.02 -4.64
CA ASN A 41 10.53 -4.88 -4.36
C ASN A 41 11.83 -4.44 -5.05
N ILE A 42 12.02 -3.14 -5.31
CA ILE A 42 13.30 -2.62 -5.81
C ILE A 42 14.44 -3.08 -4.89
N GLU A 43 15.57 -3.45 -5.47
CA GLU A 43 16.73 -3.90 -4.73
C GLU A 43 17.47 -2.74 -4.07
N GLY A 44 17.94 -2.99 -2.85
CA GLY A 44 18.81 -2.11 -2.10
C GLY A 44 19.90 -2.89 -1.38
N MET A 45 20.87 -2.18 -0.80
CA MET A 45 21.99 -2.76 -0.09
C MET A 45 22.18 -2.10 1.27
N ILE A 46 22.49 -2.91 2.28
CA ILE A 46 22.93 -2.44 3.60
C ILE A 46 24.35 -2.94 3.81
N LEU A 47 25.33 -2.03 3.87
CA LEU A 47 26.71 -2.38 4.22
C LEU A 47 26.78 -2.88 5.67
N PHE A 48 27.72 -3.75 5.98
CA PHE A 48 27.90 -4.25 7.35
C PHE A 48 28.19 -3.13 8.37
N SER A 49 28.90 -2.06 7.94
CA SER A 49 29.10 -0.87 8.76
C SER A 49 27.81 -0.12 9.11
N GLU A 50 26.75 -0.30 8.33
CA GLU A 50 25.44 0.33 8.50
C GLU A 50 24.41 -0.57 9.22
N LEU A 51 24.80 -1.77 9.67
CA LEU A 51 23.90 -2.68 10.41
C LEU A 51 23.78 -2.33 11.90
N SER A 52 24.85 -1.88 12.54
CA SER A 52 24.86 -1.63 13.99
C SER A 52 25.80 -0.49 14.37
N ARG A 53 25.41 0.26 15.42
CA ARG A 53 26.27 1.25 16.10
C ARG A 53 27.35 0.58 16.98
N ARG A 54 27.12 -0.69 17.38
CA ARG A 54 28.03 -1.45 18.24
C ARG A 54 28.92 -2.34 17.39
N ARG A 55 30.10 -2.72 17.95
CA ARG A 55 31.00 -3.68 17.29
C ARG A 55 30.26 -4.98 17.00
N ILE A 56 30.27 -5.40 15.75
CA ILE A 56 29.58 -6.60 15.28
C ILE A 56 30.42 -7.81 15.68
N ARG A 57 29.85 -8.71 16.49
CA ARG A 57 30.45 -10.00 16.85
C ARG A 57 29.95 -11.12 15.92
N SER A 58 28.70 -11.05 15.50
CA SER A 58 28.06 -12.01 14.59
C SER A 58 27.07 -11.29 13.72
N ILE A 59 27.20 -11.43 12.40
CA ILE A 59 26.29 -10.82 11.41
C ILE A 59 24.91 -11.46 11.51
N SER A 60 24.86 -12.78 11.71
CA SER A 60 23.60 -13.55 11.80
C SER A 60 22.72 -13.18 12.99
N SER A 61 23.29 -12.53 14.01
CA SER A 61 22.51 -12.01 15.14
C SER A 61 21.81 -10.68 14.83
N LEU A 62 22.32 -9.92 13.85
CA LEU A 62 21.84 -8.59 13.51
C LEU A 62 20.88 -8.59 12.32
N ILE A 63 21.09 -9.52 11.37
CA ILE A 63 20.29 -9.59 10.16
C ILE A 63 20.09 -11.05 9.74
N LYS A 64 18.86 -11.40 9.33
CA LYS A 64 18.49 -12.75 8.89
C LYS A 64 17.75 -12.68 7.57
N VAL A 65 18.05 -13.61 6.65
CA VAL A 65 17.35 -13.75 5.37
C VAL A 65 15.86 -13.97 5.61
N GLY A 66 15.02 -13.30 4.82
CA GLY A 66 13.56 -13.34 4.91
C GLY A 66 12.95 -12.42 5.96
N ARG A 67 13.75 -11.87 6.89
CA ARG A 67 13.24 -10.94 7.90
C ARG A 67 12.87 -9.59 7.30
N GLN A 68 11.77 -9.03 7.78
CA GLN A 68 11.33 -7.68 7.44
C GLN A 68 11.71 -6.74 8.58
N GLU A 69 12.34 -5.63 8.24
CA GLU A 69 12.84 -4.64 9.20
C GLU A 69 12.80 -3.24 8.59
N PRO A 70 12.67 -2.18 9.41
CA PRO A 70 12.80 -0.81 8.93
C PRO A 70 14.27 -0.45 8.68
N ALA A 71 14.52 0.38 7.66
CA ALA A 71 15.82 0.94 7.34
C ALA A 71 15.68 2.38 6.85
N ILE A 72 16.71 3.21 7.09
CA ILE A 72 16.80 4.59 6.58
C ILE A 72 17.51 4.57 5.23
N VAL A 73 17.00 5.31 4.26
CA VAL A 73 17.60 5.51 2.95
C VAL A 73 18.75 6.49 3.07
N LEU A 74 19.96 6.06 2.70
CA LEU A 74 21.16 6.91 2.73
C LEU A 74 21.38 7.62 1.39
N ARG A 75 21.17 6.88 0.31
CA ARG A 75 21.45 7.33 -1.06
C ARG A 75 20.55 6.59 -2.03
N VAL A 76 20.13 7.30 -3.07
CA VAL A 76 19.39 6.74 -4.21
C VAL A 76 20.12 7.13 -5.49
N ASP A 77 20.61 6.14 -6.22
CA ASP A 77 21.14 6.31 -7.58
C ASP A 77 20.00 5.95 -8.56
N ARG A 78 19.34 6.98 -9.08
CA ARG A 78 18.16 6.81 -9.94
C ARG A 78 18.53 6.27 -11.33
N ASP A 79 19.75 6.51 -11.78
CA ASP A 79 20.21 6.08 -13.11
C ASP A 79 20.54 4.59 -13.12
N LYS A 80 21.17 4.12 -12.06
CA LYS A 80 21.56 2.72 -11.90
C LYS A 80 20.53 1.88 -11.13
N GLY A 81 19.57 2.53 -10.45
CA GLY A 81 18.58 1.86 -9.62
C GLY A 81 19.12 1.33 -8.29
N TYR A 82 20.30 1.80 -7.82
CA TYR A 82 20.86 1.37 -6.54
C TYR A 82 20.39 2.23 -5.38
N ILE A 83 20.06 1.56 -4.27
CA ILE A 83 19.62 2.22 -3.03
C ILE A 83 20.50 1.71 -1.88
N ASP A 84 21.21 2.64 -1.26
CA ASP A 84 22.00 2.36 -0.06
C ASP A 84 21.16 2.68 1.18
N LEU A 85 21.17 1.76 2.13
CA LEU A 85 20.31 1.79 3.31
C LEU A 85 21.13 1.61 4.61
N SER A 86 20.60 2.12 5.69
CA SER A 86 21.17 1.98 7.04
C SER A 86 20.13 1.48 8.04
N LYS A 87 20.46 0.41 8.73
CA LYS A 87 19.69 -0.05 9.88
C LYS A 87 20.12 0.66 11.17
N ARG A 88 21.39 1.02 11.28
CA ARG A 88 21.95 1.62 12.50
C ARG A 88 21.45 3.03 12.78
N ARG A 89 20.95 3.74 11.76
CA ARG A 89 20.43 5.11 11.90
C ARG A 89 18.99 5.16 12.37
N VAL A 90 18.25 4.08 12.22
CA VAL A 90 16.85 3.98 12.64
C VAL A 90 16.74 4.12 14.15
N SER A 91 15.94 5.04 14.65
CA SER A 91 15.51 5.14 16.05
C SER A 91 14.33 4.19 16.32
N GLU A 92 14.05 3.90 17.60
CA GLU A 92 12.88 3.06 17.95
C GLU A 92 11.56 3.73 17.55
N GLU A 93 11.47 5.04 17.67
CA GLU A 93 10.29 5.82 17.28
C GLU A 93 10.07 5.77 15.76
N GLU A 94 11.14 5.95 14.98
CA GLU A 94 11.07 5.85 13.52
C GLU A 94 10.75 4.43 13.06
N ALA A 95 11.27 3.41 13.75
CA ALA A 95 10.96 2.02 13.48
C ALA A 95 9.46 1.74 13.64
N GLN A 96 8.89 2.15 14.77
CA GLN A 96 7.47 1.96 15.07
C GLN A 96 6.59 2.73 14.06
N ALA A 97 6.92 4.00 13.79
CA ALA A 97 6.19 4.80 12.81
C ALA A 97 6.24 4.21 11.39
N CYS A 98 7.40 3.65 11.00
CA CYS A 98 7.57 2.97 9.71
C CYS A 98 6.73 1.69 9.63
N GLU A 99 6.74 0.87 10.68
CA GLU A 99 5.93 -0.35 10.76
C GLU A 99 4.43 -0.05 10.71
N ASP A 100 3.96 0.95 11.45
CA ASP A 100 2.56 1.37 11.47
C ASP A 100 2.12 1.88 10.09
N ARG A 101 2.95 2.72 9.45
CA ARG A 101 2.70 3.21 8.09
C ARG A 101 2.66 2.06 7.09
N TYR A 102 3.61 1.14 7.15
CA TYR A 102 3.66 -0.01 6.27
C TYR A 102 2.45 -0.93 6.44
N ASN A 103 2.00 -1.17 7.68
CA ASN A 103 0.80 -1.98 7.94
C ASN A 103 -0.46 -1.33 7.32
N LYS A 104 -0.62 -0.01 7.44
CA LYS A 104 -1.69 0.73 6.76
C LYS A 104 -1.58 0.61 5.24
N SER A 105 -0.39 0.78 4.68
CA SER A 105 -0.13 0.68 3.23
C SER A 105 -0.39 -0.72 2.69
N LYS A 106 -0.07 -1.78 3.45
CA LYS A 106 -0.41 -3.17 3.08
C LYS A 106 -1.91 -3.40 2.97
N LEU A 107 -2.69 -2.83 3.91
CA LEU A 107 -4.15 -2.94 3.84
C LEU A 107 -4.70 -2.23 2.62
N VAL A 108 -4.25 -0.99 2.37
CA VAL A 108 -4.62 -0.25 1.15
C VAL A 108 -4.25 -1.05 -0.11
N HIS A 109 -3.03 -1.58 -0.16
CA HIS A 109 -2.56 -2.37 -1.30
C HIS A 109 -3.39 -3.65 -1.52
N SER A 110 -3.77 -4.33 -0.44
CA SER A 110 -4.65 -5.50 -0.51
C SER A 110 -6.04 -5.16 -1.07
N ILE A 111 -6.61 -4.02 -0.67
CA ILE A 111 -7.88 -3.53 -1.22
C ILE A 111 -7.75 -3.22 -2.70
N MET A 112 -6.76 -2.42 -3.08
CA MET A 112 -6.53 -2.01 -4.46
C MET A 112 -6.27 -3.22 -5.37
N ARG A 113 -5.51 -4.20 -4.90
CA ARG A 113 -5.25 -5.44 -5.61
C ARG A 113 -6.53 -6.25 -5.83
N HIS A 114 -7.37 -6.40 -4.80
CA HIS A 114 -8.64 -7.11 -4.92
C HIS A 114 -9.59 -6.42 -5.91
N VAL A 115 -9.64 -5.09 -5.88
CA VAL A 115 -10.42 -4.30 -6.85
C VAL A 115 -9.89 -4.52 -8.27
N ALA A 116 -8.58 -4.48 -8.47
CA ALA A 116 -7.94 -4.73 -9.77
C ALA A 116 -8.26 -6.15 -10.29
N GLU A 117 -8.18 -7.17 -9.42
CA GLU A 117 -8.55 -8.55 -9.74
C GLU A 117 -10.03 -8.66 -10.14
N THR A 118 -10.93 -8.03 -9.39
CA THR A 118 -12.39 -8.12 -9.62
C THR A 118 -12.82 -7.40 -10.90
N LEU A 119 -12.18 -6.28 -11.21
CA LEU A 119 -12.47 -5.49 -12.41
C LEU A 119 -11.63 -5.90 -13.63
N GLU A 120 -10.74 -6.89 -13.48
CA GLU A 120 -9.81 -7.38 -14.52
C GLU A 120 -8.94 -6.28 -15.14
N VAL A 121 -8.55 -5.28 -14.32
CA VAL A 121 -7.70 -4.16 -14.74
C VAL A 121 -6.31 -4.24 -14.11
N ASP A 122 -5.32 -3.62 -14.74
CA ASP A 122 -3.98 -3.51 -14.17
C ASP A 122 -3.97 -2.65 -12.91
N LEU A 123 -3.12 -3.01 -11.94
CA LEU A 123 -3.05 -2.37 -10.64
C LEU A 123 -2.45 -0.96 -10.72
N GLU A 124 -1.47 -0.71 -11.57
CA GLU A 124 -0.80 0.59 -11.66
C GLU A 124 -1.74 1.71 -12.19
N PRO A 125 -2.50 1.53 -13.28
CA PRO A 125 -3.54 2.48 -13.69
C PRO A 125 -4.57 2.75 -12.58
N LEU A 126 -4.96 1.74 -11.83
CA LEU A 126 -5.89 1.90 -10.72
C LEU A 126 -5.28 2.75 -9.59
N TYR A 127 -4.00 2.58 -9.28
CA TYR A 127 -3.29 3.43 -8.33
C TYR A 127 -3.17 4.88 -8.83
N GLN A 128 -2.90 5.08 -10.12
CA GLN A 128 -2.82 6.41 -10.72
C GLN A 128 -4.15 7.17 -10.61
N ARG A 129 -5.27 6.48 -10.85
CA ARG A 129 -6.61 7.08 -10.84
C ARG A 129 -7.14 7.31 -9.43
N ILE A 130 -6.87 6.41 -8.48
CA ILE A 130 -7.51 6.40 -7.17
C ILE A 130 -6.50 6.42 -6.03
N GLY A 131 -5.58 5.47 -5.98
CA GLY A 131 -4.71 5.27 -4.84
C GLY A 131 -3.87 6.50 -4.53
N TRP A 132 -3.06 6.96 -5.49
CA TRP A 132 -2.15 8.09 -5.26
C TRP A 132 -2.86 9.43 -5.07
N PRO A 133 -3.97 9.77 -5.76
CA PRO A 133 -4.78 10.93 -5.41
C PRO A 133 -5.31 10.91 -3.97
N LEU A 134 -5.71 9.74 -3.44
CA LEU A 134 -6.11 9.60 -2.05
C LEU A 134 -4.94 9.83 -1.07
N TYR A 135 -3.75 9.32 -1.39
CA TYR A 135 -2.54 9.63 -0.61
C TYR A 135 -2.24 11.14 -0.58
N ARG A 136 -2.34 11.83 -1.72
CA ARG A 136 -2.10 13.27 -1.81
C ARG A 136 -3.13 14.10 -1.04
N LYS A 137 -4.42 13.73 -1.14
CA LYS A 137 -5.52 14.51 -0.55
C LYS A 137 -5.66 14.30 0.96
N TYR A 138 -5.44 13.07 1.44
CA TYR A 138 -5.70 12.68 2.84
C TYR A 138 -4.42 12.36 3.63
N GLY A 139 -3.23 12.58 3.05
CA GLY A 139 -1.94 12.22 3.64
C GLY A 139 -1.65 10.72 3.61
N HIS A 140 -2.65 9.87 3.86
CA HIS A 140 -2.57 8.43 3.70
C HIS A 140 -3.91 7.87 3.19
N ALA A 141 -3.88 7.04 2.14
CA ALA A 141 -5.09 6.48 1.54
C ALA A 141 -5.92 5.64 2.53
N PHE A 142 -5.29 5.07 3.56
CA PHE A 142 -5.99 4.36 4.64
C PHE A 142 -7.02 5.24 5.36
N GLU A 143 -6.70 6.51 5.61
CA GLU A 143 -7.63 7.45 6.25
C GLU A 143 -8.83 7.74 5.31
N ALA A 144 -8.57 7.86 4.01
CA ALA A 144 -9.63 7.98 3.02
C ALA A 144 -10.56 6.75 3.00
N PHE A 145 -10.00 5.54 3.07
CA PHE A 145 -10.82 4.32 3.12
C PHE A 145 -11.69 4.23 4.38
N LYS A 146 -11.25 4.73 5.53
CA LYS A 146 -12.09 4.86 6.71
C LYS A 146 -13.30 5.76 6.47
N LEU A 147 -13.08 6.89 5.80
CA LEU A 147 -14.17 7.81 5.47
C LEU A 147 -15.12 7.21 4.43
N ILE A 148 -14.61 6.48 3.43
CA ILE A 148 -15.43 5.77 2.43
C ILE A 148 -16.37 4.75 3.10
N VAL A 149 -15.93 4.08 4.17
CA VAL A 149 -16.81 3.17 4.93
C VAL A 149 -17.98 3.91 5.58
N ALA A 150 -17.74 5.14 6.04
CA ALA A 150 -18.78 5.95 6.70
C ALA A 150 -19.72 6.63 5.70
N ASP A 151 -19.17 7.18 4.63
CA ASP A 151 -19.89 7.89 3.57
C ASP A 151 -19.15 7.72 2.22
N PRO A 152 -19.54 6.70 1.42
CA PRO A 152 -18.89 6.40 0.14
C PRO A 152 -19.00 7.53 -0.87
N ASP A 153 -20.19 8.16 -0.96
CA ASP A 153 -20.52 9.09 -2.02
C ASP A 153 -19.68 10.38 -1.93
N SER A 154 -19.44 10.87 -0.71
CA SER A 154 -18.69 12.11 -0.49
C SER A 154 -17.24 12.08 -0.98
N ILE A 155 -16.64 10.89 -1.07
CA ILE A 155 -15.24 10.74 -1.44
C ILE A 155 -15.09 10.22 -2.86
N LEU A 156 -15.91 9.22 -3.23
CA LEU A 156 -15.81 8.56 -4.52
C LEU A 156 -16.37 9.44 -5.65
N ASP A 157 -17.41 10.24 -5.39
CA ASP A 157 -17.90 11.23 -6.35
C ASP A 157 -16.89 12.34 -6.63
N ALA A 158 -16.10 12.70 -5.62
CA ALA A 158 -15.00 13.67 -5.80
C ALA A 158 -13.78 13.09 -6.56
N LEU A 159 -13.73 11.78 -6.74
CA LEU A 159 -12.73 11.05 -7.53
C LEU A 159 -13.23 10.70 -8.94
N THR A 160 -14.49 10.99 -9.27
CA THR A 160 -14.97 10.95 -10.64
C THR A 160 -14.23 12.03 -11.43
N TYR A 161 -13.10 11.62 -11.98
CA TYR A 161 -12.35 12.42 -12.92
C TYR A 161 -13.17 12.59 -14.19
N GLU A 162 -13.27 13.85 -14.64
CA GLU A 162 -13.58 14.19 -16.02
C GLU A 162 -12.45 13.68 -16.93
N GLU A 163 -12.32 12.38 -17.12
CA GLU A 163 -11.60 11.87 -18.29
C GLU A 163 -12.50 12.07 -19.49
N LYS A 164 -12.31 13.16 -20.16
CA LYS A 164 -12.66 13.31 -21.58
C LYS A 164 -11.72 12.43 -22.40
N GLU A 165 -11.81 11.12 -22.27
CA GLU A 165 -11.33 10.25 -23.31
C GLU A 165 -12.39 10.30 -24.42
N THR A 166 -12.13 11.15 -25.40
CA THR A 166 -12.76 11.06 -26.71
C THR A 166 -12.28 9.76 -27.36
N GLY A 167 -12.93 8.66 -27.03
CA GLY A 167 -12.87 7.45 -27.84
C GLY A 167 -13.43 7.75 -29.23
N PRO A 168 -13.00 7.07 -30.29
CA PRO A 168 -13.45 7.32 -31.65
C PRO A 168 -14.97 7.18 -31.86
N ASP A 169 -15.73 6.69 -30.90
CA ASP A 169 -17.17 6.42 -31.01
C ASP A 169 -18.06 7.19 -30.01
N GLY A 170 -17.55 8.18 -29.28
CA GLY A 170 -18.40 9.14 -28.54
C GLY A 170 -19.33 8.56 -27.47
N GLN A 171 -19.11 7.34 -26.96
CA GLN A 171 -19.94 6.76 -25.89
C GLN A 171 -19.32 6.99 -24.51
N GLU A 172 -20.16 7.53 -23.60
CA GLU A 172 -19.83 7.74 -22.18
C GLU A 172 -19.62 6.40 -21.45
N VAL A 173 -18.37 5.95 -21.36
CA VAL A 173 -17.99 4.71 -20.62
C VAL A 173 -17.82 4.96 -19.12
N ASN A 174 -17.89 6.21 -18.66
CA ASN A 174 -17.43 6.65 -17.35
C ASN A 174 -18.33 6.30 -16.14
N SER A 175 -19.65 6.16 -16.33
CA SER A 175 -20.57 5.94 -15.19
C SER A 175 -20.50 4.51 -14.63
N THR A 176 -20.29 3.52 -15.49
CA THR A 176 -20.30 2.09 -15.10
C THR A 176 -19.04 1.70 -14.32
N PHE A 177 -17.86 2.27 -14.68
CA PHE A 177 -16.60 1.97 -13.99
C PHE A 177 -16.59 2.56 -12.57
N SER A 178 -17.04 3.80 -12.40
CA SER A 178 -17.16 4.45 -11.08
C SER A 178 -18.08 3.68 -10.14
N LEU A 179 -19.26 3.27 -10.62
CA LEU A 179 -20.23 2.52 -9.82
C LEU A 179 -19.72 1.12 -9.42
N ASN A 180 -19.12 0.38 -10.36
CA ASN A 180 -18.54 -0.93 -10.08
C ASN A 180 -17.38 -0.83 -9.08
N LEU A 181 -16.58 0.21 -9.15
CA LEU A 181 -15.50 0.50 -8.23
C LEU A 181 -16.02 0.77 -6.82
N GLN A 182 -17.05 1.63 -6.69
CA GLN A 182 -17.70 1.93 -5.42
C GLN A 182 -18.25 0.66 -4.77
N ILE A 183 -19.01 -0.14 -5.53
CA ILE A 183 -19.58 -1.40 -5.06
C ILE A 183 -18.47 -2.37 -4.62
N THR A 184 -17.39 -2.50 -5.39
CA THR A 184 -16.30 -3.43 -5.09
C THR A 184 -15.54 -3.03 -3.84
N ILE A 185 -15.21 -1.74 -3.67
CA ILE A 185 -14.52 -1.23 -2.46
C ILE A 185 -15.40 -1.41 -1.24
N VAL A 186 -16.66 -1.01 -1.30
CA VAL A 186 -17.60 -1.10 -0.19
C VAL A 186 -17.88 -2.56 0.17
N THR A 187 -18.08 -3.43 -0.82
CA THR A 187 -18.31 -4.86 -0.59
C THR A 187 -17.09 -5.53 0.06
N TRP A 188 -15.87 -5.20 -0.39
CA TRP A 188 -14.64 -5.73 0.21
C TRP A 188 -14.47 -5.26 1.67
N LEU A 189 -14.72 -3.98 1.94
CA LEU A 189 -14.62 -3.42 3.29
C LEU A 189 -15.64 -4.03 4.27
N HIS A 190 -16.75 -4.57 3.77
CA HIS A 190 -17.81 -5.21 4.57
C HIS A 190 -17.74 -6.75 4.60
N MET A 191 -16.78 -7.39 3.90
CA MET A 191 -16.66 -8.85 3.89
C MET A 191 -16.06 -9.42 5.19
N PRO A 192 -16.81 -10.21 5.98
CA PRO A 192 -16.32 -10.72 7.28
C PRO A 192 -15.22 -11.78 7.16
N ARG A 193 -15.04 -12.42 5.99
CA ARG A 193 -14.15 -13.58 5.81
C ARG A 193 -12.66 -13.26 5.64
N LEU A 194 -12.30 -12.05 5.23
CA LEU A 194 -10.91 -11.62 5.14
C LEU A 194 -10.37 -11.05 6.46
N LEU A 195 -11.24 -10.86 7.44
CA LEU A 195 -10.94 -10.32 8.77
C LEU A 195 -10.26 -11.31 9.71
N ASN A 196 -10.20 -12.60 9.39
CA ASN A 196 -9.54 -13.62 10.22
C ASN A 196 -8.02 -13.69 10.06
N SER A 197 -7.43 -12.89 9.18
CA SER A 197 -5.98 -12.72 9.09
C SER A 197 -5.54 -11.48 9.87
N ARG A 198 -5.48 -11.63 11.18
CA ARG A 198 -4.69 -10.90 12.19
C ARG A 198 -4.95 -9.42 12.48
N TYR A 199 -5.71 -8.64 11.71
CA TYR A 199 -6.08 -7.27 12.10
C TYR A 199 -7.47 -6.93 11.57
N SER A 200 -8.46 -7.01 12.44
CA SER A 200 -9.82 -6.57 12.18
C SER A 200 -9.85 -5.06 11.93
N LEU A 201 -10.03 -4.64 10.67
CA LEU A 201 -10.33 -3.24 10.32
C LEU A 201 -11.50 -2.70 11.16
N ILE A 202 -12.46 -3.56 11.49
CA ILE A 202 -13.64 -3.24 12.32
C ILE A 202 -13.23 -2.82 13.73
N ASN A 203 -12.24 -3.47 14.35
CA ASN A 203 -11.73 -3.07 15.67
C ASN A 203 -10.91 -1.78 15.63
N VAL A 204 -10.23 -1.49 14.52
CA VAL A 204 -9.45 -0.26 14.34
C VAL A 204 -10.35 0.95 13.99
N ILE A 205 -11.49 0.71 13.34
CA ILE A 205 -12.40 1.77 12.86
C ILE A 205 -13.51 2.07 13.89
N GLY A 206 -13.74 1.21 14.89
CA GLY A 206 -14.73 1.49 15.96
C GLY A 206 -16.19 1.56 15.48
N LEU A 207 -16.52 0.90 14.39
CA LEU A 207 -17.85 0.98 13.79
C LEU A 207 -18.82 0.00 14.46
N SER A 208 -19.85 0.53 15.12
CA SER A 208 -21.04 -0.22 15.49
C SER A 208 -21.90 -0.48 14.23
N LEU A 209 -21.80 -1.68 13.72
CA LEU A 209 -22.32 -2.15 12.43
C LEU A 209 -23.86 -2.32 12.37
N ASN A 210 -24.66 -1.79 13.31
CA ASN A 210 -25.98 -2.37 13.51
C ASN A 210 -27.19 -1.64 12.91
N ARG A 211 -27.08 -0.65 12.03
CA ARG A 211 -28.30 0.03 11.55
C ARG A 211 -28.46 0.36 10.06
N ARG A 212 -27.46 0.16 9.20
CA ARG A 212 -27.59 0.52 7.77
C ARG A 212 -27.49 -0.65 6.77
N MET A 213 -27.16 -1.85 7.22
CA MET A 213 -27.02 -3.02 6.34
C MET A 213 -28.35 -3.54 5.76
N THR A 214 -29.48 -3.33 6.42
CA THR A 214 -30.79 -3.83 5.97
C THR A 214 -31.33 -3.13 4.71
N GLY A 215 -30.91 -1.90 4.44
CA GLY A 215 -31.31 -1.17 3.24
C GLY A 215 -30.55 -1.57 1.97
N PHE A 216 -29.28 -1.93 2.10
CA PHE A 216 -28.41 -2.21 0.94
C PHE A 216 -28.60 -3.62 0.38
N ILE A 217 -28.86 -4.61 1.24
CA ILE A 217 -29.11 -6.00 0.82
C ILE A 217 -30.42 -6.11 0.02
N SER A 218 -31.41 -5.28 0.33
CA SER A 218 -32.69 -5.20 -0.41
C SER A 218 -32.54 -4.66 -1.83
N VAL A 219 -31.55 -3.81 -2.09
CA VAL A 219 -31.29 -3.23 -3.43
C VAL A 219 -30.52 -4.20 -4.32
N LEU A 220 -29.72 -5.12 -3.74
CA LEU A 220 -28.94 -6.11 -4.49
C LEU A 220 -29.69 -7.41 -4.79
N GLY A 221 -30.96 -7.56 -4.35
CA GLY A 221 -31.78 -8.74 -4.67
C GLY A 221 -31.25 -10.06 -4.10
N LEU A 222 -30.43 -10.02 -3.03
CA LEU A 222 -29.91 -11.17 -2.33
C LEU A 222 -30.75 -11.42 -1.07
N SER A 223 -31.91 -12.03 -1.28
CA SER A 223 -32.76 -12.61 -0.23
C SER A 223 -32.52 -14.11 -0.14
#